data_1b071997d91e367e3e3040191f38f285
#
_entry.id   1b071997d91e367e3e3040191f38f285
#
_cell.length_a   1.000
_cell.length_b   1.000
_cell.length_c   1.000
_cell.angle_alpha   90.00
_cell.angle_beta   90.00
_cell.angle_gamma   90.00
#
_symmetry.space_group_name_H-M   'P 1'
#
loop_
_entity.id
_entity.type
_entity.pdbx_description
1 polymer ?
#
loop_
_entity_poly.entity_id
_entity_poly.type
_entity_poly.pdbx_seq_one_letter_code
_entity_poly.pdbx_strand_id
1 'polypeptide(L)'
;MPNNKISKEKSIRRTKTLTELFVCCIILAGAGYIVKSGIDNTNSVPSSQHIDDSGYEIEIPEPTEPDPNKIVFVSAPFNTKDKFSGDLILVNNQHEYFSSDNENLVSIMEKNDETERFFFTAVDYTYTILEPVYEPMAQMIEDFYEIYQNDTLIIYGSYRTREFQQQLYDSFTASESGEEAPIVAIPGFSEHETGYAFDFSEIINYDYQGTGDFEWLNTNCYKYGFIIRYAEDKESVTEYRYEPWHFRYVGIPHATFMTRNNICLEEYIDLLRMKYSYEGEHLQLTDDDGSNYEIYFVASDDSSEVTNVPVPTGVRYDISGNNVDGFIITVHTDEKVDFGEENLSITTATNRTDTQETETTSIE
;
A
#
# COMPACT_ATOMS: atom_id res chain seq x y z
N MET A 1 -40.11 -22.98 -26.79
CA MET A 1 -39.13 -23.36 -25.76
C MET A 1 -39.18 -22.36 -24.60
N PRO A 2 -39.88 -22.64 -23.49
CA PRO A 2 -39.94 -21.72 -22.35
C PRO A 2 -39.42 -22.31 -21.03
N ASN A 3 -38.42 -23.22 -21.02
CA ASN A 3 -38.02 -23.87 -19.76
C ASN A 3 -36.69 -23.39 -19.15
N ASN A 4 -36.01 -22.38 -19.75
CA ASN A 4 -34.69 -22.01 -19.28
C ASN A 4 -34.68 -20.76 -18.33
N LYS A 5 -35.76 -19.96 -18.30
CA LYS A 5 -35.85 -18.79 -17.39
C LYS A 5 -36.19 -19.16 -15.95
N ILE A 6 -37.01 -20.18 -15.72
CA ILE A 6 -37.46 -20.58 -14.39
C ILE A 6 -36.34 -21.28 -13.60
N SER A 7 -35.38 -21.91 -14.27
CA SER A 7 -34.21 -22.57 -13.65
C SER A 7 -33.19 -21.57 -13.15
N LYS A 8 -32.96 -20.47 -13.89
CA LYS A 8 -32.02 -19.40 -13.47
C LYS A 8 -32.52 -18.60 -12.27
N GLU A 9 -33.81 -18.26 -12.23
CA GLU A 9 -34.38 -17.56 -11.07
C GLU A 9 -34.39 -18.39 -9.78
N LYS A 10 -34.58 -19.71 -9.88
CA LYS A 10 -34.49 -20.61 -8.71
C LYS A 10 -33.05 -20.77 -8.23
N SER A 11 -32.05 -20.73 -9.11
CA SER A 11 -30.64 -20.75 -8.74
C SER A 11 -30.20 -19.46 -8.02
N ILE A 12 -30.59 -18.29 -8.54
CA ILE A 12 -30.27 -16.98 -7.95
C ILE A 12 -30.94 -16.81 -6.58
N ARG A 13 -32.18 -17.28 -6.38
CA ARG A 13 -32.83 -17.24 -5.07
C ARG A 13 -32.15 -18.17 -4.05
N ARG A 14 -31.69 -19.36 -4.47
CA ARG A 14 -30.97 -20.28 -3.57
C ARG A 14 -29.60 -19.75 -3.15
N THR A 15 -28.86 -19.07 -4.05
CA THR A 15 -27.58 -18.47 -3.73
C THR A 15 -27.72 -17.29 -2.76
N LYS A 16 -28.71 -16.40 -2.94
CA LYS A 16 -28.99 -15.31 -2.00
C LYS A 16 -29.34 -15.82 -0.59
N THR A 17 -30.19 -16.83 -0.49
CA THR A 17 -30.60 -17.39 0.82
C THR A 17 -29.43 -18.09 1.54
N LEU A 18 -28.49 -18.69 0.80
CA LEU A 18 -27.30 -19.31 1.37
C LEU A 18 -26.29 -18.26 1.85
N THR A 19 -26.12 -17.15 1.13
CA THR A 19 -25.21 -16.07 1.51
C THR A 19 -25.73 -15.34 2.77
N GLU A 20 -27.02 -15.06 2.84
CA GLU A 20 -27.62 -14.44 4.03
C GLU A 20 -27.57 -15.35 5.28
N LEU A 21 -27.72 -16.67 5.11
CA LEU A 21 -27.54 -17.65 6.19
C LEU A 21 -26.09 -17.75 6.67
N PHE A 22 -25.12 -17.63 5.75
CA PHE A 22 -23.69 -17.70 6.09
C PHE A 22 -23.23 -16.45 6.87
N VAL A 23 -23.70 -15.26 6.47
CA VAL A 23 -23.43 -14.00 7.20
C VAL A 23 -24.05 -14.03 8.61
N CYS A 24 -25.29 -14.53 8.77
CA CYS A 24 -25.90 -14.69 10.09
C CYS A 24 -25.13 -15.68 10.99
N CYS A 25 -24.58 -16.76 10.44
CA CYS A 25 -23.77 -17.73 11.21
C CYS A 25 -22.45 -17.13 11.70
N ILE A 26 -21.81 -16.27 10.89
CA ILE A 26 -20.55 -15.60 11.28
C ILE A 26 -20.81 -14.58 12.40
N ILE A 27 -21.89 -13.81 12.32
CA ILE A 27 -22.27 -12.85 13.36
C ILE A 27 -22.60 -13.55 14.69
N LEU A 28 -23.30 -14.70 14.66
CA LEU A 28 -23.62 -15.48 15.85
C LEU A 28 -22.39 -16.19 16.45
N ALA A 29 -21.45 -16.62 15.61
CA ALA A 29 -20.19 -17.21 16.08
C ALA A 29 -19.27 -16.14 16.70
N GLY A 30 -19.19 -14.93 16.11
CA GLY A 30 -18.45 -13.80 16.67
C GLY A 30 -19.00 -13.32 18.01
N ALA A 31 -20.31 -13.19 18.12
CA ALA A 31 -20.97 -12.83 19.38
C ALA A 31 -20.79 -13.89 20.49
N GLY A 32 -20.79 -15.18 20.13
CA GLY A 32 -20.52 -16.27 21.06
C GLY A 32 -19.08 -16.30 21.56
N TYR A 33 -18.12 -15.90 20.73
CA TYR A 33 -16.71 -15.83 21.10
C TYR A 33 -16.43 -14.67 22.07
N ILE A 34 -17.04 -13.49 21.82
CA ILE A 34 -16.91 -12.31 22.71
C ILE A 34 -17.49 -12.59 24.09
N VAL A 35 -18.62 -13.32 24.19
CA VAL A 35 -19.21 -13.67 25.48
C VAL A 35 -18.37 -14.72 26.22
N LYS A 36 -17.72 -15.64 25.50
CA LYS A 36 -16.89 -16.69 26.15
C LYS A 36 -15.55 -16.13 26.65
N SER A 37 -14.93 -15.18 25.92
CA SER A 37 -13.70 -14.52 26.37
C SER A 37 -13.91 -13.55 27.53
N GLY A 38 -15.14 -13.03 27.70
CA GLY A 38 -15.49 -12.16 28.82
C GLY A 38 -15.75 -12.88 30.14
N ILE A 39 -15.92 -14.22 30.14
CA ILE A 39 -16.26 -15.00 31.35
C ILE A 39 -15.01 -15.67 31.97
N ASP A 40 -13.93 -15.88 31.22
CA ASP A 40 -12.74 -16.55 31.74
C ASP A 40 -11.69 -15.60 32.37
N ASN A 41 -11.96 -14.29 32.42
CA ASN A 41 -11.02 -13.31 32.99
C ASN A 41 -11.42 -12.81 34.40
N THR A 42 -12.10 -13.65 35.20
CA THR A 42 -12.31 -13.38 36.61
C THR A 42 -11.38 -14.20 37.52
N ASN A 43 -10.07 -13.90 37.44
CA ASN A 43 -9.18 -14.25 38.54
C ASN A 43 -8.00 -13.27 38.59
N SER A 44 -7.89 -12.65 39.76
CA SER A 44 -6.88 -11.75 40.30
C SER A 44 -6.97 -10.25 39.91
N VAL A 45 -8.04 -9.60 40.38
CA VAL A 45 -7.94 -8.21 40.81
C VAL A 45 -7.38 -8.22 42.24
N PRO A 46 -6.25 -7.59 42.56
CA PRO A 46 -5.86 -7.30 43.93
C PRO A 46 -6.94 -6.38 44.51
N SER A 47 -7.49 -6.75 45.62
CA SER A 47 -8.57 -6.07 46.35
C SER A 47 -8.26 -4.59 46.49
N SER A 48 -9.10 -3.72 45.89
CA SER A 48 -9.22 -2.33 46.32
C SER A 48 -9.75 -2.36 47.75
N GLN A 49 -8.88 -2.14 48.73
CA GLN A 49 -9.33 -1.88 50.10
C GLN A 49 -9.99 -0.50 50.11
N HIS A 50 -11.27 -0.48 50.30
CA HIS A 50 -12.04 0.69 50.71
C HIS A 50 -11.60 1.03 52.13
N ILE A 51 -10.96 2.19 52.31
CA ILE A 51 -10.60 2.68 53.65
C ILE A 51 -11.75 3.49 54.16
N ASP A 52 -12.29 3.01 55.26
CA ASP A 52 -13.17 3.80 56.10
C ASP A 52 -12.33 4.73 57.00
N ASP A 53 -12.96 5.66 57.69
CA ASP A 53 -12.44 6.78 58.45
C ASP A 53 -11.39 6.47 59.58
N SER A 54 -10.64 5.37 59.47
CA SER A 54 -9.70 4.85 60.47
C SER A 54 -8.21 4.85 60.05
N GLY A 55 -7.76 5.85 59.27
CA GLY A 55 -6.37 6.27 59.25
C GLY A 55 -5.32 5.32 58.67
N TYR A 56 -5.66 4.60 57.58
CA TYR A 56 -4.65 3.88 56.79
C TYR A 56 -4.01 4.78 55.75
N GLU A 57 -2.65 4.81 55.72
CA GLU A 57 -1.85 5.42 54.61
C GLU A 57 -2.20 4.70 53.31
N ILE A 58 -2.76 5.46 52.34
CA ILE A 58 -2.93 4.99 50.98
C ILE A 58 -1.53 5.05 50.39
N GLU A 59 -0.89 3.90 50.13
CA GLU A 59 0.23 3.84 49.19
C GLU A 59 -0.32 4.24 47.81
N ILE A 60 -0.14 5.50 47.48
CA ILE A 60 -0.28 5.96 46.09
C ILE A 60 0.88 5.29 45.36
N PRO A 61 0.64 4.37 44.37
CA PRO A 61 1.73 3.80 43.62
C PRO A 61 2.51 4.94 43.01
N GLU A 62 3.82 4.96 43.24
CA GLU A 62 4.71 5.93 42.58
C GLU A 62 4.43 5.83 41.07
N PRO A 63 4.35 6.96 40.36
CA PRO A 63 4.19 6.94 38.93
C PRO A 63 5.33 6.10 38.37
N THR A 64 4.99 4.96 37.77
CA THR A 64 5.95 4.11 37.05
C THR A 64 6.63 4.99 36.01
N GLU A 65 7.96 5.04 36.02
CA GLU A 65 8.69 5.73 34.97
C GLU A 65 8.16 5.23 33.62
N PRO A 66 7.91 6.14 32.66
CA PRO A 66 7.42 5.74 31.35
C PRO A 66 8.40 4.75 30.75
N ASP A 67 7.90 3.65 30.21
CA ASP A 67 8.73 2.66 29.48
C ASP A 67 9.52 3.41 28.40
N PRO A 68 10.86 3.47 28.46
CA PRO A 68 11.67 4.20 27.50
C PRO A 68 11.55 3.64 26.06
N ASN A 69 10.95 2.45 25.90
CA ASN A 69 10.71 1.82 24.60
C ASN A 69 9.27 2.02 24.10
N LYS A 70 8.40 2.65 24.89
CA LYS A 70 7.03 2.90 24.46
C LYS A 70 6.98 4.06 23.46
N ILE A 71 6.55 3.77 22.24
CA ILE A 71 6.30 4.81 21.23
C ILE A 71 5.17 5.71 21.72
N VAL A 72 5.44 7.02 21.73
CA VAL A 72 4.45 8.06 22.11
C VAL A 72 3.87 8.63 20.82
N PHE A 73 2.56 8.76 20.76
CA PHE A 73 1.85 9.34 19.62
C PHE A 73 1.35 10.73 19.95
N VAL A 74 1.43 11.62 18.96
CA VAL A 74 0.91 13.00 19.01
C VAL A 74 -0.06 13.21 17.84
N SER A 75 -1.06 14.05 18.05
CA SER A 75 -1.98 14.41 16.98
C SER A 75 -1.34 15.47 16.07
N ALA A 76 -1.20 15.16 14.78
CA ALA A 76 -0.66 16.08 13.78
C ALA A 76 -1.74 16.40 12.72
N PRO A 77 -1.86 17.68 12.29
CA PRO A 77 -2.83 18.08 11.27
C PRO A 77 -2.31 17.76 9.86
N PHE A 78 -3.11 17.05 9.06
CA PHE A 78 -2.86 16.78 7.64
C PHE A 78 -4.02 17.33 6.81
N ASN A 79 -3.75 17.75 5.57
CA ASN A 79 -4.83 18.14 4.66
C ASN A 79 -5.68 16.88 4.36
N THR A 80 -6.99 17.00 4.54
CA THR A 80 -7.90 15.86 4.31
C THR A 80 -7.84 15.34 2.86
N LYS A 81 -7.48 16.19 1.90
CA LYS A 81 -7.30 15.78 0.49
C LYS A 81 -6.05 14.92 0.27
N ASP A 82 -5.08 14.93 1.18
CA ASP A 82 -3.88 14.09 1.05
C ASP A 82 -4.22 12.59 1.15
N LYS A 83 -5.46 12.23 1.55
CA LYS A 83 -5.97 10.87 1.43
C LYS A 83 -5.99 10.33 0.00
N PHE A 84 -5.89 11.20 -1.02
CA PHE A 84 -5.83 10.85 -2.43
C PHE A 84 -4.40 10.78 -2.99
N SER A 85 -3.38 10.83 -2.14
CA SER A 85 -1.97 10.78 -2.53
C SER A 85 -1.17 9.79 -1.70
N GLY A 86 -0.01 9.34 -2.22
CA GLY A 86 0.87 8.37 -1.57
C GLY A 86 0.91 7.03 -2.29
N ASP A 87 1.77 6.14 -1.84
CA ASP A 87 2.08 4.87 -2.48
C ASP A 87 1.03 3.76 -2.27
N LEU A 88 0.13 3.93 -1.28
CA LEU A 88 -0.95 2.98 -0.99
C LEU A 88 -2.32 3.41 -1.52
N ILE A 89 -2.38 4.41 -2.40
CA ILE A 89 -3.65 4.78 -3.04
C ILE A 89 -4.19 3.62 -3.88
N LEU A 90 -5.45 3.27 -3.63
CA LEU A 90 -6.18 2.28 -4.41
C LEU A 90 -6.76 2.96 -5.66
N VAL A 91 -6.32 2.53 -6.84
CA VAL A 91 -6.85 2.96 -8.13
C VAL A 91 -7.33 1.72 -8.88
N ASN A 92 -8.62 1.67 -9.19
CA ASN A 92 -9.26 0.56 -9.87
C ASN A 92 -10.61 1.00 -10.47
N ASN A 93 -11.40 0.11 -11.04
CA ASN A 93 -12.69 0.43 -11.66
C ASN A 93 -13.71 1.15 -10.75
N GLN A 94 -13.47 1.22 -9.44
CA GLN A 94 -14.35 1.84 -8.45
C GLN A 94 -13.75 3.09 -7.78
N HIS A 95 -12.42 3.26 -7.88
CA HIS A 95 -11.67 4.33 -7.22
C HIS A 95 -10.86 5.10 -8.26
N GLU A 96 -11.38 6.29 -8.61
CA GLU A 96 -10.73 7.18 -9.56
C GLU A 96 -9.46 7.80 -8.95
N TYR A 97 -8.43 7.98 -9.75
CA TYR A 97 -7.25 8.75 -9.41
C TYR A 97 -7.53 10.25 -9.63
N PHE A 98 -7.45 11.04 -8.57
CA PHE A 98 -7.80 12.46 -8.59
C PHE A 98 -6.61 13.42 -8.67
N SER A 99 -5.40 12.97 -8.34
CA SER A 99 -4.24 13.84 -8.40
C SER A 99 -3.82 14.08 -9.85
N SER A 100 -3.48 15.33 -10.15
CA SER A 100 -2.90 15.72 -11.45
C SER A 100 -1.41 16.08 -11.31
N ASP A 101 -0.88 16.10 -10.10
CA ASP A 101 0.40 16.71 -9.78
C ASP A 101 1.46 15.62 -9.55
N ASN A 102 1.93 15.04 -10.66
CA ASN A 102 3.11 14.16 -10.64
C ASN A 102 4.38 15.02 -10.87
N GLU A 103 4.68 15.90 -9.91
CA GLU A 103 5.80 16.85 -10.02
C GLU A 103 7.18 16.16 -9.99
N ASN A 104 7.27 14.93 -9.47
CA ASN A 104 8.52 14.19 -9.27
C ASN A 104 8.71 13.03 -10.24
N LEU A 105 8.28 13.19 -11.49
CA LEU A 105 8.55 12.20 -12.53
C LEU A 105 9.97 12.33 -13.05
N VAL A 106 10.65 11.19 -13.19
CA VAL A 106 11.99 11.09 -13.76
C VAL A 106 11.98 10.19 -15.00
N SER A 107 12.79 10.53 -16.01
CA SER A 107 12.99 9.66 -17.15
C SER A 107 13.82 8.43 -16.74
N ILE A 108 13.29 7.25 -17.02
CA ILE A 108 13.98 5.98 -16.70
C ILE A 108 15.32 5.90 -17.41
N MET A 109 15.38 6.28 -18.70
CA MET A 109 16.61 6.21 -19.47
C MET A 109 17.62 7.28 -19.06
N GLU A 110 17.18 8.51 -18.72
CA GLU A 110 18.09 9.54 -18.19
C GLU A 110 18.71 9.09 -16.86
N LYS A 111 17.92 8.51 -15.97
CA LYS A 111 18.42 7.94 -14.71
C LYS A 111 19.37 6.76 -14.95
N ASN A 112 19.10 5.90 -15.93
CA ASN A 112 20.01 4.83 -16.31
C ASN A 112 21.37 5.39 -16.80
N ASP A 113 21.34 6.44 -17.62
CA ASP A 113 22.55 7.11 -18.10
C ASP A 113 23.35 7.76 -16.94
N GLU A 114 22.66 8.42 -16.01
CA GLU A 114 23.26 9.05 -14.81
C GLU A 114 23.91 8.03 -13.86
N THR A 115 23.29 6.84 -13.72
CA THR A 115 23.73 5.78 -12.79
C THR A 115 24.54 4.67 -13.46
N GLU A 116 24.83 4.81 -14.76
CA GLU A 116 25.56 3.82 -15.58
C GLU A 116 24.92 2.42 -15.57
N ARG A 117 23.58 2.35 -15.51
CA ARG A 117 22.79 1.10 -15.53
C ARG A 117 22.33 0.78 -16.95
N PHE A 118 23.08 -0.06 -17.67
CA PHE A 118 22.82 -0.39 -19.08
C PHE A 118 22.27 -1.79 -19.31
N PHE A 119 21.90 -2.52 -18.26
CA PHE A 119 21.39 -3.88 -18.32
C PHE A 119 19.85 -3.96 -18.50
N PHE A 120 19.17 -2.84 -18.55
CA PHE A 120 17.77 -2.72 -18.94
C PHE A 120 17.52 -1.36 -19.61
N THR A 121 16.39 -1.22 -20.28
CA THR A 121 16.02 0.02 -20.95
C THR A 121 14.52 0.28 -20.84
N ALA A 122 14.07 1.48 -21.21
CA ALA A 122 12.69 1.77 -21.56
C ALA A 122 12.55 1.93 -23.09
N VAL A 123 11.34 2.05 -23.60
CA VAL A 123 11.11 2.20 -25.05
C VAL A 123 11.81 3.43 -25.59
N ASP A 124 11.72 4.55 -24.88
CA ASP A 124 12.46 5.79 -25.17
C ASP A 124 12.55 6.69 -23.92
N TYR A 125 13.15 7.88 -24.05
CA TYR A 125 13.38 8.85 -22.97
C TYR A 125 12.10 9.50 -22.43
N THR A 126 10.95 9.33 -23.08
CA THR A 126 9.65 9.86 -22.60
C THR A 126 8.99 8.94 -21.56
N TYR A 127 9.52 7.73 -21.38
CA TYR A 127 9.05 6.81 -20.36
C TYR A 127 9.53 7.27 -18.98
N THR A 128 8.57 7.69 -18.16
CA THR A 128 8.83 8.28 -16.85
C THR A 128 8.16 7.49 -15.74
N ILE A 129 8.70 7.60 -14.52
CA ILE A 129 8.16 7.00 -13.31
C ILE A 129 8.38 7.99 -12.15
N LEU A 130 7.67 7.86 -11.04
CA LEU A 130 7.96 8.66 -9.85
C LEU A 130 9.37 8.38 -9.33
N GLU A 131 10.10 9.42 -8.95
CA GLU A 131 11.50 9.30 -8.50
C GLU A 131 11.68 8.28 -7.37
N PRO A 132 10.82 8.18 -6.34
CA PRO A 132 10.97 7.18 -5.28
C PRO A 132 10.82 5.73 -5.76
N VAL A 133 10.25 5.50 -6.94
CA VAL A 133 10.02 4.17 -7.51
C VAL A 133 11.21 3.71 -8.36
N TYR A 134 11.99 4.66 -8.90
CA TYR A 134 13.09 4.34 -9.81
C TYR A 134 14.15 3.45 -9.15
N GLU A 135 14.68 3.84 -7.98
CA GLU A 135 15.77 3.11 -7.35
C GLU A 135 15.38 1.68 -6.93
N PRO A 136 14.22 1.45 -6.27
CA PRO A 136 13.75 0.08 -6.01
C PRO A 136 13.58 -0.78 -7.28
N MET A 137 13.04 -0.19 -8.36
CA MET A 137 12.88 -0.87 -9.64
C MET A 137 14.24 -1.23 -10.25
N ALA A 138 15.15 -0.27 -10.29
CA ALA A 138 16.47 -0.47 -10.87
C ALA A 138 17.29 -1.51 -10.11
N GLN A 139 17.24 -1.49 -8.76
CA GLN A 139 17.93 -2.48 -7.93
C GLN A 139 17.36 -3.88 -8.14
N MET A 140 16.04 -4.02 -8.25
CA MET A 140 15.41 -5.32 -8.54
C MET A 140 15.90 -5.89 -9.87
N ILE A 141 16.00 -5.05 -10.91
CA ILE A 141 16.45 -5.49 -12.22
C ILE A 141 17.98 -5.76 -12.22
N GLU A 142 18.76 -5.00 -11.45
CA GLU A 142 20.20 -5.22 -11.28
C GLU A 142 20.47 -6.59 -10.63
N ASP A 143 19.81 -6.91 -9.54
CA ASP A 143 19.94 -8.20 -8.85
C ASP A 143 19.51 -9.38 -9.77
N PHE A 144 18.45 -9.17 -10.56
CA PHE A 144 18.04 -10.13 -11.59
C PHE A 144 19.14 -10.33 -12.64
N TYR A 145 19.72 -9.23 -13.15
CA TYR A 145 20.80 -9.29 -14.13
C TYR A 145 22.05 -9.97 -13.55
N GLU A 146 22.40 -9.70 -12.29
CA GLU A 146 23.54 -10.36 -11.65
C GLU A 146 23.39 -11.88 -11.59
N ILE A 147 22.15 -12.39 -11.38
CA ILE A 147 21.88 -13.82 -11.29
C ILE A 147 21.83 -14.49 -12.65
N TYR A 148 21.14 -13.90 -13.63
CA TYR A 148 20.81 -14.57 -14.90
C TYR A 148 21.62 -14.05 -16.10
N GLN A 149 22.30 -12.92 -15.98
CA GLN A 149 22.99 -12.22 -17.09
C GLN A 149 22.03 -11.98 -18.27
N ASN A 150 20.75 -11.74 -17.97
CA ASN A 150 19.71 -11.51 -18.96
C ASN A 150 19.42 -10.00 -19.03
N ASP A 151 19.76 -9.39 -20.16
CA ASP A 151 19.61 -7.95 -20.47
C ASP A 151 18.47 -7.67 -21.47
N THR A 152 17.52 -8.59 -21.58
CA THR A 152 16.42 -8.48 -22.55
C THR A 152 15.18 -7.75 -22.00
N LEU A 153 15.20 -7.30 -20.75
CA LEU A 153 14.10 -6.55 -20.17
C LEU A 153 13.98 -5.15 -20.74
N ILE A 154 12.75 -4.76 -21.03
CA ILE A 154 12.38 -3.40 -21.41
C ILE A 154 11.16 -2.95 -20.58
N ILE A 155 11.19 -1.71 -20.11
CA ILE A 155 10.01 -1.06 -19.56
C ILE A 155 9.14 -0.60 -20.74
N TYR A 156 7.99 -1.28 -20.90
CA TYR A 156 7.08 -1.08 -22.03
C TYR A 156 5.84 -0.26 -21.65
N GLY A 157 5.48 -0.24 -20.36
CA GLY A 157 4.47 0.63 -19.75
C GLY A 157 5.07 1.40 -18.58
N SER A 158 4.75 2.69 -18.45
CA SER A 158 5.20 3.55 -17.35
C SER A 158 4.12 4.59 -17.05
N TYR A 159 4.46 5.72 -16.44
CA TYR A 159 3.51 6.81 -16.24
C TYR A 159 2.81 7.20 -17.54
N ARG A 160 1.50 7.42 -17.45
CA ARG A 160 0.65 7.89 -18.55
C ARG A 160 -0.17 9.08 -18.09
N THR A 161 -0.20 10.15 -18.91
CA THR A 161 -1.18 11.21 -18.67
C THR A 161 -2.60 10.71 -18.94
N ARG A 162 -3.58 11.35 -18.33
CA ARG A 162 -5.01 11.02 -18.56
C ARG A 162 -5.40 11.11 -20.03
N GLU A 163 -4.85 12.10 -20.75
CA GLU A 163 -5.09 12.29 -22.20
C GLU A 163 -4.51 11.14 -23.00
N PHE A 164 -3.33 10.64 -22.65
CA PHE A 164 -2.73 9.47 -23.30
C PHE A 164 -3.52 8.20 -22.98
N GLN A 165 -3.95 8.02 -21.74
CA GLN A 165 -4.81 6.90 -21.35
C GLN A 165 -6.15 6.92 -22.11
N GLN A 166 -6.73 8.12 -22.37
CA GLN A 166 -7.93 8.25 -23.20
C GLN A 166 -7.68 7.80 -24.65
N GLN A 167 -6.55 8.18 -25.24
CA GLN A 167 -6.20 7.75 -26.61
C GLN A 167 -6.03 6.23 -26.71
N LEU A 168 -5.41 5.62 -25.70
CA LEU A 168 -5.28 4.16 -25.63
C LEU A 168 -6.64 3.49 -25.51
N TYR A 169 -7.49 3.96 -24.61
CA TYR A 169 -8.85 3.45 -24.40
C TYR A 169 -9.70 3.54 -25.66
N ASP A 170 -9.70 4.68 -26.34
CA ASP A 170 -10.45 4.89 -27.58
C ASP A 170 -9.95 3.98 -28.70
N SER A 171 -8.62 3.81 -28.81
CA SER A 171 -8.01 2.95 -29.83
C SER A 171 -8.37 1.48 -29.59
N PHE A 172 -8.36 1.05 -28.34
CA PHE A 172 -8.70 -0.30 -27.94
C PHE A 172 -10.20 -0.59 -28.19
N THR A 173 -11.08 0.27 -27.71
CA THR A 173 -12.54 0.10 -27.86
C THR A 173 -12.99 0.18 -29.31
N ALA A 174 -12.29 0.91 -30.19
CA ALA A 174 -12.56 0.96 -31.61
C ALA A 174 -12.13 -0.33 -32.35
N SER A 175 -11.18 -1.07 -31.82
CA SER A 175 -10.64 -2.31 -32.44
C SER A 175 -11.39 -3.56 -32.03
N GLU A 176 -12.06 -3.56 -30.88
CA GLU A 176 -12.74 -4.74 -30.35
C GLU A 176 -14.23 -4.78 -30.72
N SER A 177 -14.61 -5.81 -31.45
CA SER A 177 -16.01 -6.19 -31.75
C SER A 177 -16.46 -7.41 -30.92
N GLY A 178 -15.98 -7.62 -29.71
CA GLY A 178 -16.20 -8.83 -28.93
C GLY A 178 -16.38 -8.65 -27.42
N GLU A 179 -17.01 -9.64 -26.77
CA GLU A 179 -17.48 -9.66 -25.38
C GLU A 179 -16.38 -9.79 -24.31
N GLU A 180 -15.11 -9.54 -24.62
CA GLU A 180 -14.04 -9.65 -23.64
C GLU A 180 -13.81 -8.32 -22.91
N ALA A 181 -13.64 -8.38 -21.59
CA ALA A 181 -13.39 -7.21 -20.76
C ALA A 181 -12.17 -6.42 -21.25
N PRO A 182 -12.21 -5.09 -21.26
CA PRO A 182 -11.10 -4.28 -21.73
C PRO A 182 -9.85 -4.54 -20.89
N ILE A 183 -8.74 -4.80 -21.57
CA ILE A 183 -7.40 -4.87 -20.97
C ILE A 183 -6.90 -3.46 -20.62
N VAL A 184 -7.53 -2.42 -21.17
CA VAL A 184 -7.17 -1.02 -20.99
C VAL A 184 -8.16 -0.34 -20.04
N ALA A 185 -7.67 0.17 -18.94
CA ALA A 185 -8.45 0.89 -17.95
C ALA A 185 -9.08 2.17 -18.53
N ILE A 186 -10.26 2.52 -18.02
CA ILE A 186 -10.90 3.81 -18.30
C ILE A 186 -9.98 4.94 -17.80
N PRO A 187 -9.86 6.08 -18.54
CA PRO A 187 -9.09 7.24 -18.07
C PRO A 187 -9.53 7.71 -16.69
N GLY A 188 -8.57 7.90 -15.81
CA GLY A 188 -8.79 8.16 -14.39
C GLY A 188 -8.81 6.92 -13.50
N PHE A 189 -8.85 5.72 -14.07
CA PHE A 189 -8.92 4.46 -13.33
C PHE A 189 -7.71 3.54 -13.62
N SER A 190 -6.67 4.09 -14.24
CA SER A 190 -5.43 3.39 -14.53
C SER A 190 -4.36 3.68 -13.48
N GLU A 191 -3.72 2.63 -12.94
CA GLU A 191 -2.58 2.80 -12.04
C GLU A 191 -1.36 3.47 -12.71
N HIS A 192 -1.24 3.40 -14.05
CA HIS A 192 -0.21 4.13 -14.77
C HIS A 192 -0.34 5.65 -14.66
N GLU A 193 -1.53 6.19 -14.38
CA GLU A 193 -1.71 7.63 -14.14
C GLU A 193 -1.10 8.07 -12.79
N THR A 194 -0.80 7.12 -11.90
CA THR A 194 -0.20 7.42 -10.59
C THR A 194 1.31 7.59 -10.62
N GLY A 195 1.99 6.99 -11.60
CA GLY A 195 3.44 6.90 -11.65
C GLY A 195 4.05 5.84 -10.70
N TYR A 196 3.22 5.07 -9.98
CA TYR A 196 3.66 3.97 -9.11
C TYR A 196 3.66 2.61 -9.81
N ALA A 197 3.22 2.52 -11.07
CA ALA A 197 3.15 1.27 -11.81
C ALA A 197 3.98 1.32 -13.10
N PHE A 198 4.51 0.16 -13.47
CA PHE A 198 5.17 -0.05 -14.75
C PHE A 198 4.93 -1.47 -15.27
N ASP A 199 5.07 -1.62 -16.59
CA ASP A 199 4.96 -2.90 -17.28
C ASP A 199 6.30 -3.34 -17.83
N PHE A 200 6.68 -4.60 -17.58
CA PHE A 200 7.78 -5.25 -18.27
C PHE A 200 7.37 -5.83 -19.62
N SER A 201 8.32 -5.87 -20.54
CA SER A 201 8.27 -6.68 -21.76
C SER A 201 9.66 -7.23 -22.08
N GLU A 202 9.75 -8.10 -23.06
CA GLU A 202 11.02 -8.54 -23.64
C GLU A 202 11.32 -7.80 -24.93
N ILE A 203 12.57 -7.37 -25.12
CA ILE A 203 12.98 -6.62 -26.34
C ILE A 203 12.70 -7.40 -27.62
N ILE A 204 12.83 -8.73 -27.60
CA ILE A 204 12.75 -9.56 -28.81
C ILE A 204 11.31 -9.90 -29.19
N ASN A 205 10.50 -10.31 -28.20
CA ASN A 205 9.17 -10.87 -28.43
C ASN A 205 8.05 -9.92 -28.07
N TYR A 206 8.33 -8.86 -27.33
CA TYR A 206 7.38 -7.96 -26.71
C TYR A 206 6.30 -8.71 -25.91
N ASP A 207 6.72 -9.82 -25.27
CA ASP A 207 5.86 -10.71 -24.51
C ASP A 207 6.55 -11.07 -23.19
N TYR A 208 5.94 -10.71 -22.07
CA TYR A 208 6.44 -11.01 -20.74
C TYR A 208 5.41 -11.87 -20.00
N GLN A 209 5.78 -13.11 -19.70
CA GLN A 209 4.89 -14.07 -19.04
C GLN A 209 5.28 -14.35 -17.57
N GLY A 210 6.35 -13.73 -17.06
CA GLY A 210 6.86 -13.99 -15.71
C GLY A 210 7.31 -15.43 -15.50
N THR A 211 7.77 -16.11 -16.56
CA THR A 211 8.22 -17.53 -16.54
C THR A 211 9.68 -17.65 -16.89
N GLY A 212 10.28 -18.82 -16.66
CA GLY A 212 11.70 -19.03 -16.88
C GLY A 212 12.55 -18.17 -15.93
N ASP A 213 13.54 -17.44 -16.45
CA ASP A 213 14.35 -16.54 -15.63
C ASP A 213 13.51 -15.45 -14.96
N PHE A 214 12.48 -14.96 -15.64
CA PHE A 214 11.61 -13.88 -15.17
C PHE A 214 10.70 -14.28 -13.99
N GLU A 215 10.53 -15.58 -13.72
CA GLU A 215 9.82 -16.06 -12.52
C GLU A 215 10.45 -15.51 -11.23
N TRP A 216 11.78 -15.27 -11.27
CA TRP A 216 12.49 -14.67 -10.16
C TRP A 216 11.97 -13.25 -9.84
N LEU A 217 11.74 -12.41 -10.87
CA LEU A 217 11.19 -11.07 -10.70
C LEU A 217 9.81 -11.12 -10.06
N ASN A 218 8.90 -11.92 -10.61
CA ASN A 218 7.54 -12.04 -10.09
C ASN A 218 7.49 -12.58 -8.65
N THR A 219 8.44 -13.46 -8.29
CA THR A 219 8.52 -14.07 -6.97
C THR A 219 9.20 -13.16 -5.93
N ASN A 220 10.17 -12.32 -6.36
CA ASN A 220 10.99 -11.53 -5.44
C ASN A 220 10.69 -10.03 -5.44
N CYS A 221 9.80 -9.53 -6.30
CA CYS A 221 9.50 -8.10 -6.44
C CYS A 221 9.08 -7.46 -5.10
N TYR A 222 8.43 -8.21 -4.20
CA TYR A 222 8.01 -7.72 -2.89
C TYR A 222 9.17 -7.22 -2.01
N LYS A 223 10.38 -7.78 -2.19
CA LYS A 223 11.59 -7.37 -1.45
C LYS A 223 12.05 -5.96 -1.81
N TYR A 224 11.58 -5.46 -2.95
CA TYR A 224 11.84 -4.12 -3.48
C TYR A 224 10.61 -3.20 -3.38
N GLY A 225 9.56 -3.66 -2.69
CA GLY A 225 8.34 -2.90 -2.48
C GLY A 225 7.31 -2.99 -3.60
N PHE A 226 7.42 -3.96 -4.50
CA PHE A 226 6.47 -4.17 -5.59
C PHE A 226 5.57 -5.38 -5.35
N ILE A 227 4.39 -5.33 -5.95
CA ILE A 227 3.48 -6.46 -6.08
C ILE A 227 3.16 -6.71 -7.56
N ILE A 228 2.86 -7.98 -7.91
CA ILE A 228 2.13 -8.29 -9.14
C ILE A 228 0.69 -7.88 -8.89
N ARG A 229 0.29 -6.76 -9.50
CA ARG A 229 -0.97 -6.09 -9.17
C ARG A 229 -2.20 -6.92 -9.44
N TYR A 230 -2.19 -7.63 -10.56
CA TYR A 230 -3.32 -8.42 -11.06
C TYR A 230 -2.92 -9.90 -11.11
N ALA A 231 -2.94 -10.55 -9.94
CA ALA A 231 -2.60 -11.96 -9.79
C ALA A 231 -3.73 -12.87 -10.31
N GLU A 232 -3.37 -14.07 -10.80
CA GLU A 232 -4.27 -15.00 -11.47
C GLU A 232 -5.46 -15.42 -10.59
N ASP A 233 -5.24 -15.59 -9.28
CA ASP A 233 -6.29 -16.00 -8.33
C ASP A 233 -7.10 -14.81 -7.76
N LYS A 234 -6.83 -13.57 -8.20
CA LYS A 234 -7.46 -12.34 -7.72
C LYS A 234 -8.37 -11.63 -8.74
N GLU A 235 -8.56 -12.18 -9.93
CA GLU A 235 -9.40 -11.59 -10.98
C GLU A 235 -10.83 -11.24 -10.51
N SER A 236 -11.40 -12.04 -9.61
CA SER A 236 -12.74 -11.78 -9.07
C SER A 236 -12.81 -10.59 -8.10
N VAL A 237 -11.68 -10.13 -7.58
CA VAL A 237 -11.57 -9.01 -6.64
C VAL A 237 -11.10 -7.76 -7.37
N THR A 238 -10.04 -7.89 -8.16
CA THR A 238 -9.42 -6.78 -8.91
C THR A 238 -10.24 -6.38 -10.14
N GLU A 239 -11.09 -7.30 -10.66
CA GLU A 239 -11.84 -7.15 -11.92
C GLU A 239 -10.93 -7.05 -13.16
N TYR A 240 -9.64 -7.38 -13.02
CA TYR A 240 -8.65 -7.47 -14.09
C TYR A 240 -8.18 -8.89 -14.26
N ARG A 241 -7.83 -9.27 -15.49
CA ARG A 241 -7.18 -10.55 -15.80
C ARG A 241 -5.79 -10.59 -15.21
N TYR A 242 -5.23 -11.79 -15.16
CA TYR A 242 -3.83 -11.97 -14.78
C TYR A 242 -2.88 -11.19 -15.70
N GLU A 243 -2.08 -10.32 -15.10
CA GLU A 243 -1.07 -9.51 -15.79
C GLU A 243 0.29 -9.68 -15.11
N PRO A 244 1.06 -10.73 -15.49
CA PRO A 244 2.37 -10.98 -14.89
C PRO A 244 3.39 -9.86 -15.12
N TRP A 245 3.16 -9.02 -16.09
CA TRP A 245 4.03 -7.89 -16.46
C TRP A 245 3.77 -6.62 -15.65
N HIS A 246 2.61 -6.47 -15.00
CA HIS A 246 2.20 -5.24 -14.34
C HIS A 246 2.64 -5.22 -12.87
N PHE A 247 3.66 -4.40 -12.59
CA PHE A 247 4.24 -4.22 -11.27
C PHE A 247 3.77 -2.91 -10.65
N ARG A 248 3.29 -2.99 -9.40
CA ARG A 248 2.84 -1.83 -8.63
C ARG A 248 3.71 -1.66 -7.38
N TYR A 249 4.27 -0.45 -7.21
CA TYR A 249 5.00 -0.07 -6.00
C TYR A 249 4.02 0.28 -4.87
N VAL A 250 4.27 -0.28 -3.70
CA VAL A 250 3.48 -0.07 -2.47
C VAL A 250 4.38 0.05 -1.23
N GLY A 251 5.71 0.00 -1.40
CA GLY A 251 6.69 -0.03 -0.31
C GLY A 251 6.91 -1.44 0.26
N ILE A 252 8.12 -1.68 0.78
CA ILE A 252 8.58 -3.01 1.22
C ILE A 252 7.66 -3.65 2.27
N PRO A 253 7.29 -3.00 3.41
CA PRO A 253 6.49 -3.67 4.44
C PRO A 253 5.13 -4.11 3.91
N HIS A 254 4.50 -3.30 3.07
CA HIS A 254 3.19 -3.58 2.50
C HIS A 254 3.26 -4.72 1.47
N ALA A 255 4.23 -4.65 0.55
CA ALA A 255 4.47 -5.69 -0.45
C ALA A 255 4.79 -7.04 0.23
N THR A 256 5.63 -7.03 1.27
CA THR A 256 5.96 -8.21 2.06
C THR A 256 4.73 -8.82 2.72
N PHE A 257 3.89 -8.00 3.35
CA PHE A 257 2.68 -8.50 4.00
C PHE A 257 1.68 -9.07 2.98
N MET A 258 1.43 -8.35 1.89
CA MET A 258 0.51 -8.80 0.84
C MET A 258 0.97 -10.11 0.21
N THR A 259 2.25 -10.23 -0.13
CA THR A 259 2.81 -11.45 -0.72
C THR A 259 2.76 -12.64 0.23
N ARG A 260 3.15 -12.48 1.50
CA ARG A 260 3.11 -13.56 2.51
C ARG A 260 1.70 -14.09 2.79
N ASN A 261 0.69 -13.21 2.64
CA ASN A 261 -0.70 -13.57 2.92
C ASN A 261 -1.52 -13.85 1.65
N ASN A 262 -0.91 -13.76 0.47
CA ASN A 262 -1.57 -13.92 -0.82
C ASN A 262 -2.83 -13.05 -0.95
N ILE A 263 -2.71 -11.75 -0.68
CA ILE A 263 -3.79 -10.77 -0.80
C ILE A 263 -3.43 -9.66 -1.79
N CYS A 264 -4.41 -9.16 -2.53
CA CYS A 264 -4.26 -8.02 -3.43
C CYS A 264 -4.41 -6.68 -2.68
N LEU A 265 -4.19 -5.56 -3.37
CA LEU A 265 -4.24 -4.22 -2.77
C LEU A 265 -5.64 -3.90 -2.20
N GLU A 266 -6.71 -4.28 -2.89
CA GLU A 266 -8.10 -4.14 -2.42
C GLU A 266 -8.31 -4.83 -1.07
N GLU A 267 -7.92 -6.10 -0.98
CA GLU A 267 -8.05 -6.91 0.25
C GLU A 267 -7.18 -6.33 1.38
N TYR A 268 -5.99 -5.82 1.05
CA TYR A 268 -5.08 -5.22 2.03
C TYR A 268 -5.63 -3.91 2.61
N ILE A 269 -6.10 -3.00 1.75
CA ILE A 269 -6.70 -1.73 2.19
C ILE A 269 -7.93 -2.01 3.08
N ASP A 270 -8.80 -2.93 2.67
CA ASP A 270 -9.95 -3.32 3.47
C ASP A 270 -9.56 -3.95 4.81
N LEU A 271 -8.52 -4.80 4.83
CA LEU A 271 -8.01 -5.40 6.06
C LEU A 271 -7.51 -4.33 7.05
N LEU A 272 -6.73 -3.34 6.58
CA LEU A 272 -6.24 -2.25 7.42
C LEU A 272 -7.40 -1.44 7.99
N ARG A 273 -8.36 -1.06 7.16
CA ARG A 273 -9.54 -0.27 7.56
C ARG A 273 -10.41 -0.99 8.59
N MET A 274 -10.61 -2.30 8.43
CA MET A 274 -11.52 -3.07 9.28
C MET A 274 -10.89 -3.58 10.58
N LYS A 275 -9.59 -3.86 10.57
CA LYS A 275 -8.94 -4.54 11.69
C LYS A 275 -7.84 -3.72 12.36
N TYR A 276 -7.06 -2.98 11.58
CA TYR A 276 -5.85 -2.34 12.05
C TYR A 276 -5.98 -0.81 12.11
N SER A 277 -7.00 -0.31 12.83
CA SER A 277 -7.17 1.13 13.07
C SER A 277 -6.35 1.60 14.26
N TYR A 278 -6.01 2.89 14.31
CA TYR A 278 -5.27 3.51 15.42
C TYR A 278 -5.88 3.24 16.80
N GLU A 279 -7.20 3.27 16.90
CA GLU A 279 -7.92 3.02 18.17
C GLU A 279 -7.99 1.51 18.53
N GLY A 280 -7.61 0.65 17.61
CA GLY A 280 -7.71 -0.80 17.73
C GLY A 280 -6.37 -1.49 17.86
N GLU A 281 -6.23 -2.61 17.16
CA GLU A 281 -4.98 -3.35 17.03
C GLU A 281 -4.16 -2.74 15.89
N HIS A 282 -2.84 -2.57 16.07
CA HIS A 282 -1.93 -2.20 14.99
C HIS A 282 -1.31 -3.46 14.38
N LEU A 283 -1.14 -3.46 13.06
CA LEU A 283 -0.45 -4.53 12.36
C LEU A 283 1.04 -4.47 12.70
N GLN A 284 1.57 -5.55 13.30
CA GLN A 284 2.99 -5.71 13.56
C GLN A 284 3.61 -6.59 12.46
N LEU A 285 4.68 -6.14 11.85
CA LEU A 285 5.36 -6.83 10.76
C LEU A 285 6.87 -6.78 10.95
N THR A 286 7.52 -7.90 10.74
CA THR A 286 8.98 -7.96 10.49
C THR A 286 9.17 -8.43 9.05
N ASP A 287 9.93 -7.68 8.25
CA ASP A 287 10.22 -8.06 6.87
C ASP A 287 11.37 -9.07 6.75
N ASP A 288 11.86 -9.33 5.53
CA ASP A 288 12.85 -10.38 5.28
C ASP A 288 14.28 -9.98 5.71
N ASP A 289 14.56 -8.69 5.85
CA ASP A 289 15.85 -8.19 6.35
C ASP A 289 15.88 -8.00 7.87
N GLY A 290 14.75 -8.19 8.54
CA GLY A 290 14.59 -8.11 9.98
C GLY A 290 14.13 -6.75 10.48
N SER A 291 13.82 -5.78 9.61
CA SER A 291 13.26 -4.49 9.98
C SER A 291 11.83 -4.64 10.50
N ASN A 292 11.51 -3.91 11.58
CA ASN A 292 10.22 -4.02 12.26
C ASN A 292 9.34 -2.80 12.01
N TYR A 293 8.06 -3.09 11.74
CA TYR A 293 7.06 -2.09 11.39
C TYR A 293 5.80 -2.25 12.23
N GLU A 294 5.19 -1.09 12.53
CA GLU A 294 3.85 -0.99 13.08
C GLU A 294 2.99 -0.18 12.12
N ILE A 295 1.87 -0.76 11.66
CA ILE A 295 1.04 -0.17 10.60
C ILE A 295 -0.39 -0.04 11.10
N TYR A 296 -1.00 1.13 10.87
CA TYR A 296 -2.39 1.37 11.25
C TYR A 296 -3.09 2.35 10.30
N PHE A 297 -4.40 2.27 10.28
CA PHE A 297 -5.29 3.12 9.52
C PHE A 297 -5.91 4.21 10.41
N VAL A 298 -6.07 5.42 9.85
CA VAL A 298 -6.79 6.54 10.44
C VAL A 298 -7.81 7.06 9.44
N ALA A 299 -9.09 7.07 9.81
CA ALA A 299 -10.14 7.60 8.96
C ALA A 299 -10.01 9.11 8.77
N SER A 300 -10.29 9.63 7.55
CA SER A 300 -10.31 11.05 7.26
C SER A 300 -11.52 11.75 7.90
N ASP A 301 -11.35 13.01 8.29
CA ASP A 301 -12.47 13.88 8.68
C ASP A 301 -12.97 14.66 7.46
N ASP A 302 -13.87 14.06 6.70
CA ASP A 302 -14.43 14.70 5.48
C ASP A 302 -15.32 15.92 5.75
N SER A 303 -15.59 16.23 7.01
CA SER A 303 -16.28 17.47 7.41
C SER A 303 -15.35 18.67 7.57
N SER A 304 -14.02 18.45 7.48
CA SER A 304 -12.96 19.44 7.70
C SER A 304 -11.94 19.40 6.55
N GLU A 305 -11.26 20.52 6.32
CA GLU A 305 -10.09 20.57 5.42
C GLU A 305 -8.86 19.91 6.04
N VAL A 306 -8.89 19.66 7.36
CA VAL A 306 -7.79 19.08 8.12
C VAL A 306 -8.26 17.87 8.89
N THR A 307 -7.58 16.75 8.71
CA THR A 307 -7.70 15.55 9.52
C THR A 307 -6.56 15.50 10.53
N ASN A 308 -6.90 15.31 11.80
CA ASN A 308 -5.91 15.09 12.84
C ASN A 308 -5.49 13.62 12.87
N VAL A 309 -4.25 13.36 12.48
CA VAL A 309 -3.69 12.00 12.42
C VAL A 309 -2.75 11.78 13.59
N PRO A 310 -2.95 10.75 14.42
CA PRO A 310 -1.98 10.35 15.42
C PRO A 310 -0.72 9.81 14.72
N VAL A 311 0.43 10.43 15.03
CA VAL A 311 1.73 10.03 14.49
C VAL A 311 2.73 9.78 15.62
N PRO A 312 3.69 8.86 15.45
CA PRO A 312 4.67 8.57 16.50
C PRO A 312 5.69 9.73 16.66
N THR A 313 6.27 9.82 17.84
CA THR A 313 7.41 10.71 18.14
C THR A 313 8.67 9.89 18.38
N GLY A 314 9.82 10.39 17.95
CA GLY A 314 11.12 9.77 18.21
C GLY A 314 11.44 8.52 17.39
N VAL A 315 10.57 8.15 16.43
CA VAL A 315 10.81 7.10 15.45
C VAL A 315 10.37 7.59 14.06
N ARG A 316 10.98 7.04 13.01
CA ARG A 316 10.59 7.34 11.63
C ARG A 316 9.22 6.77 11.33
N TYR A 317 8.45 7.49 10.53
CA TYR A 317 7.20 7.01 9.96
C TYR A 317 6.98 7.54 8.56
N ASP A 318 6.23 6.79 7.77
CA ASP A 318 5.69 7.20 6.48
C ASP A 318 4.16 7.30 6.59
N ILE A 319 3.54 8.14 5.77
CA ILE A 319 2.09 8.29 5.69
C ILE A 319 1.66 8.26 4.23
N SER A 320 0.62 7.50 3.94
CA SER A 320 -0.03 7.44 2.64
C SER A 320 -1.53 7.60 2.79
N GLY A 321 -2.16 8.32 1.87
CA GLY A 321 -3.59 8.18 1.65
C GLY A 321 -3.92 6.81 1.06
N ASN A 322 -5.17 6.37 1.20
CA ASN A 322 -5.65 5.12 0.60
C ASN A 322 -6.55 5.31 -0.62
N ASN A 323 -6.82 6.55 -1.02
CA ASN A 323 -7.76 6.92 -2.09
C ASN A 323 -9.22 6.45 -1.85
N VAL A 324 -9.55 6.08 -0.62
CA VAL A 324 -10.90 5.64 -0.19
C VAL A 324 -11.43 6.59 0.87
N ASP A 325 -10.93 6.50 2.09
CA ASP A 325 -11.52 7.18 3.25
C ASP A 325 -10.52 7.54 4.36
N GLY A 326 -9.19 7.50 4.11
CA GLY A 326 -8.26 7.87 5.16
C GLY A 326 -6.78 7.68 4.84
N PHE A 327 -6.01 7.53 5.91
CA PHE A 327 -4.56 7.51 5.91
C PHE A 327 -4.05 6.19 6.49
N ILE A 328 -2.96 5.68 5.94
CA ILE A 328 -2.20 4.55 6.46
C ILE A 328 -0.87 5.09 6.96
N ILE A 329 -0.55 4.80 8.20
CA ILE A 329 0.69 5.20 8.85
C ILE A 329 1.55 3.96 9.02
N THR A 330 2.79 4.05 8.57
CA THR A 330 3.80 3.00 8.65
C THR A 330 4.94 3.48 9.54
N VAL A 331 5.03 2.95 10.73
CA VAL A 331 6.05 3.27 11.72
C VAL A 331 7.23 2.32 11.58
N HIS A 332 8.45 2.84 11.41
CA HIS A 332 9.69 2.08 11.39
C HIS A 332 10.21 1.97 12.83
N THR A 333 9.79 0.93 13.55
CA THR A 333 9.97 0.87 15.02
C THR A 333 11.44 0.78 15.45
N ASP A 334 12.33 0.35 14.58
CA ASP A 334 13.78 0.26 14.82
C ASP A 334 14.54 1.54 14.44
N GLU A 335 13.93 2.45 13.67
CA GLU A 335 14.55 3.68 13.21
C GLU A 335 14.23 4.85 14.16
N LYS A 336 15.07 5.05 15.18
CA LYS A 336 14.95 6.18 16.11
C LYS A 336 15.43 7.48 15.45
N VAL A 337 14.63 8.53 15.56
CA VAL A 337 14.93 9.86 15.02
C VAL A 337 14.96 10.87 16.19
N ASP A 338 16.04 11.62 16.28
CA ASP A 338 16.14 12.76 17.22
C ASP A 338 15.52 14.00 16.53
N PHE A 339 14.26 14.24 16.80
CA PHE A 339 13.64 15.51 16.43
C PHE A 339 14.05 16.54 17.48
N GLY A 340 15.19 17.23 17.28
CA GLY A 340 15.53 18.38 18.11
C GLY A 340 14.32 19.32 18.26
N GLU A 341 14.16 19.97 19.41
CA GLU A 341 12.98 20.72 19.87
C GLU A 341 12.41 21.78 18.88
N GLU A 342 13.03 22.02 17.71
CA GLU A 342 12.66 23.07 16.76
C GLU A 342 11.94 22.60 15.48
N ASN A 343 11.73 21.30 15.22
CA ASN A 343 11.15 20.82 13.97
C ASN A 343 9.90 19.94 14.16
N LEU A 344 8.81 20.54 14.64
CA LEU A 344 7.44 20.10 14.39
C LEU A 344 6.95 20.63 13.01
N SER A 345 7.80 20.65 12.00
CA SER A 345 7.38 20.90 10.64
C SER A 345 7.13 19.56 9.96
N ILE A 346 5.86 19.29 9.76
CA ILE A 346 5.27 18.18 9.05
C ILE A 346 5.97 18.05 7.69
N THR A 347 6.77 16.99 7.53
CA THR A 347 7.24 16.60 6.20
C THR A 347 6.18 15.65 5.65
N THR A 348 5.30 16.18 4.80
CA THR A 348 4.52 15.37 3.88
C THR A 348 5.49 14.48 3.08
N ALA A 349 5.07 13.26 2.76
CA ALA A 349 5.84 12.19 2.12
C ALA A 349 6.37 12.54 0.72
N THR A 350 7.25 13.55 0.60
CA THR A 350 7.86 13.99 -0.65
C THR A 350 9.33 14.41 -0.51
N ASN A 351 10.05 14.04 0.56
CA ASN A 351 11.47 14.36 0.60
C ASN A 351 12.30 13.24 1.23
N ARG A 352 12.57 12.22 0.43
CA ARG A 352 13.79 11.43 0.52
C ARG A 352 14.78 12.01 -0.48
N THR A 353 15.43 13.12 -0.16
CA THR A 353 16.72 13.55 -0.73
C THR A 353 17.23 14.72 0.08
N ASP A 354 18.33 14.58 0.73
CA ASP A 354 19.59 15.29 0.52
C ASP A 354 20.39 15.37 1.79
N THR A 355 21.40 14.54 1.88
CA THR A 355 22.68 14.94 2.46
C THR A 355 23.32 15.92 1.48
N GLN A 356 23.03 17.22 1.58
CA GLN A 356 23.89 18.24 1.01
C GLN A 356 24.97 18.60 2.02
N GLU A 357 26.21 18.21 1.73
CA GLU A 357 27.40 18.81 2.29
C GLU A 357 27.42 20.30 1.93
N THR A 358 27.26 21.15 2.95
CA THR A 358 27.50 22.58 2.81
C THR A 358 29.00 22.81 2.75
N GLU A 359 29.57 22.96 1.56
CA GLU A 359 30.86 23.60 1.37
C GLU A 359 30.73 25.08 1.72
N THR A 360 31.34 25.44 2.84
CA THR A 360 31.54 26.84 3.24
C THR A 360 32.68 27.42 2.42
N THR A 361 32.38 28.13 1.36
CA THR A 361 33.37 28.98 0.68
C THR A 361 33.52 30.29 1.45
N SER A 362 34.62 30.40 2.18
CA SER A 362 35.12 31.68 2.69
C SER A 362 35.72 32.51 1.54
N ILE A 363 35.14 33.68 1.29
CA ILE A 363 35.70 34.71 0.39
C ILE A 363 36.53 35.63 1.23
N GLU A 364 37.86 35.69 0.96
CA GLU A 364 38.71 36.84 1.21
C GLU A 364 38.62 37.87 0.08
#